data_aaca90e0c928065a991e5175111ed44f
#
_entry.id   aaca90e0c928065a991e5175111ed44f
#
_cell.length_a   1.000
_cell.length_b   1.000
_cell.length_c   1.000
_cell.angle_alpha   90.00
_cell.angle_beta   90.00
_cell.angle_gamma   90.00
#
_symmetry.space_group_name_H-M   'P 1'
#
loop_
_entity.id
_entity.type
_entity.pdbx_description
1 polymer ?
#
loop_
_entity_poly.entity_id
_entity_poly.type
_entity_poly.pdbx_seq_one_letter_code
_entity_poly.pdbx_strand_id
1 'polypeptide(L)'
;MSPLTLSRRSAARSRASRGLSLALLCAGCAIAPAAHADPGYYVVTVYDNEGLRNADLRYWTVKMPNRPEVVWPEVGFGYGVSSRWTTELFASWIGSSQMPMQLSTLNWQNDVLLTQGELPLDIALHAQLIANQLDAGGSAIEWGPVLQTDVGRTQLNGNVFLDHGYGGFENGPTLMKYQWQIRHRWKPWLHFGAQGFGELGPWDHWLPRDKQSHRAGPAAFTTIRLDDKQAFLVQAAYLFGSVYGRDARMFTMRAQFVF
;
A
#
# COMPACT_ATOMS: atom_id res chain seq x y z
N MET A 1 -71.71 -11.29 58.04
CA MET A 1 -70.53 -12.10 57.86
C MET A 1 -70.16 -12.02 56.38
N SER A 2 -69.25 -11.16 56.00
CA SER A 2 -68.75 -11.04 54.62
C SER A 2 -67.23 -10.89 54.68
N PRO A 3 -66.44 -11.63 53.90
CA PRO A 3 -65.00 -11.47 53.84
C PRO A 3 -64.58 -10.45 52.76
N LEU A 4 -63.64 -9.63 53.15
CA LEU A 4 -62.90 -8.64 52.32
C LEU A 4 -62.00 -9.31 51.27
N THR A 5 -62.18 -8.93 50.05
CA THR A 5 -61.26 -9.29 48.96
C THR A 5 -60.15 -8.21 48.79
N LEU A 6 -58.93 -8.61 49.04
CA LEU A 6 -57.71 -7.78 48.78
C LEU A 6 -57.34 -7.87 47.32
N SER A 7 -57.39 -6.73 46.65
CA SER A 7 -56.86 -6.50 45.29
C SER A 7 -55.34 -6.44 45.29
N ARG A 8 -54.63 -7.39 44.63
CA ARG A 8 -53.25 -7.31 44.31
C ARG A 8 -53.04 -6.44 43.03
N ARG A 9 -52.55 -5.24 43.16
CA ARG A 9 -52.01 -4.46 42.02
C ARG A 9 -50.60 -4.94 41.70
N SER A 10 -50.45 -5.52 40.54
CA SER A 10 -49.21 -5.95 39.92
C SER A 10 -48.34 -4.76 39.55
N ALA A 11 -47.11 -4.73 40.07
CA ALA A 11 -46.08 -3.83 39.67
C ALA A 11 -45.35 -4.36 38.41
N ALA A 12 -45.80 -3.90 37.25
CA ALA A 12 -45.12 -4.16 35.96
C ALA A 12 -44.79 -2.85 35.28
N ARG A 13 -43.76 -2.16 35.75
CA ARG A 13 -43.10 -1.07 35.03
C ARG A 13 -41.65 -0.93 35.53
N SER A 14 -40.69 -1.44 34.79
CA SER A 14 -39.30 -0.91 34.60
C SER A 14 -38.32 -1.97 34.07
N ARG A 15 -38.62 -2.57 32.92
CA ARG A 15 -37.60 -3.36 32.18
C ARG A 15 -37.42 -2.93 30.72
N ALA A 16 -38.13 -1.92 30.23
CA ALA A 16 -38.10 -1.51 28.83
C ALA A 16 -37.07 -0.40 28.53
N SER A 17 -36.46 0.25 29.55
CA SER A 17 -35.56 1.38 29.31
C SER A 17 -34.05 1.07 29.31
N ARG A 18 -33.66 -0.15 29.68
CA ARG A 18 -32.25 -0.57 29.67
C ARG A 18 -31.78 -1.27 28.38
N GLY A 19 -32.71 -1.71 27.55
CA GLY A 19 -32.41 -2.37 26.27
C GLY A 19 -32.12 -1.41 25.13
N LEU A 20 -32.64 -0.18 25.20
CA LEU A 20 -32.51 0.79 24.10
C LEU A 20 -31.16 1.57 24.13
N SER A 21 -30.55 1.68 25.31
CA SER A 21 -29.24 2.39 25.43
C SER A 21 -28.04 1.54 25.01
N LEU A 22 -28.17 0.22 25.03
CA LEU A 22 -27.08 -0.67 24.58
C LEU A 22 -27.09 -0.87 23.08
N ALA A 23 -28.24 -0.72 22.41
CA ALA A 23 -28.33 -0.84 20.94
C ALA A 23 -27.82 0.39 20.19
N LEU A 24 -27.78 1.59 20.82
CA LEU A 24 -27.23 2.79 20.19
C LEU A 24 -25.70 2.90 20.32
N LEU A 25 -25.06 2.18 21.26
CA LEU A 25 -23.61 2.17 21.38
C LEU A 25 -22.94 1.21 20.36
N CYS A 26 -23.66 0.21 19.86
CA CYS A 26 -23.13 -0.71 18.83
C CYS A 26 -23.27 -0.18 17.40
N ALA A 27 -24.13 0.82 17.16
CA ALA A 27 -24.32 1.38 15.82
C ALA A 27 -23.24 2.41 15.40
N GLY A 28 -22.37 2.81 16.33
CA GLY A 28 -21.28 3.77 16.07
C GLY A 28 -19.95 3.16 15.60
N CYS A 29 -19.81 1.83 15.61
CA CYS A 29 -18.56 1.15 15.28
C CYS A 29 -18.47 0.57 13.87
N ALA A 30 -19.47 0.77 13.02
CA ALA A 30 -19.61 0.03 11.77
C ALA A 30 -19.38 0.86 10.50
N ILE A 31 -18.49 1.85 10.52
CA ILE A 31 -17.89 2.40 9.28
C ILE A 31 -16.41 2.71 9.59
N ALA A 32 -15.63 1.68 9.91
CA ALA A 32 -14.23 1.71 9.55
C ALA A 32 -14.20 1.44 8.05
N PRO A 33 -13.69 2.33 7.19
CA PRO A 33 -13.35 1.92 5.84
C PRO A 33 -12.43 0.72 6.00
N ALA A 34 -12.74 -0.38 5.30
CA ALA A 34 -11.84 -1.51 5.20
C ALA A 34 -10.49 -0.92 4.84
N ALA A 35 -9.50 -1.07 5.71
CA ALA A 35 -8.14 -0.71 5.40
C ALA A 35 -7.72 -1.75 4.36
N HIS A 36 -7.88 -1.41 3.08
CA HIS A 36 -7.25 -2.18 2.03
C HIS A 36 -5.77 -2.24 2.38
N ALA A 37 -5.25 -3.44 2.53
CA ALA A 37 -3.83 -3.68 2.70
C ALA A 37 -3.18 -3.32 1.36
N ASP A 38 -2.86 -2.05 1.18
CA ASP A 38 -2.19 -1.57 -0.01
C ASP A 38 -0.73 -2.07 0.02
N PRO A 39 -0.31 -2.89 -0.96
CA PRO A 39 0.96 -3.60 -0.92
C PRO A 39 2.19 -2.76 -1.15
N GLY A 40 2.15 -1.48 -0.91
CA GLY A 40 3.40 -0.76 -0.80
C GLY A 40 3.48 0.57 -1.51
N TYR A 41 4.05 1.52 -0.79
CA TYR A 41 4.39 2.85 -1.30
C TYR A 41 5.87 2.88 -1.68
N TYR A 42 6.23 2.09 -2.69
CA TYR A 42 7.49 2.15 -3.41
C TYR A 42 7.18 2.26 -4.90
N VAL A 43 8.01 2.97 -5.63
CA VAL A 43 7.83 3.10 -7.07
C VAL A 43 8.45 1.89 -7.76
N VAL A 44 7.63 1.12 -8.49
CA VAL A 44 8.12 0.05 -9.35
C VAL A 44 8.92 0.66 -10.48
N THR A 45 10.11 0.14 -10.74
CA THR A 45 11.02 0.61 -11.76
C THR A 45 11.52 -0.55 -12.61
N VAL A 46 11.90 -0.24 -13.83
CA VAL A 46 12.36 -1.24 -14.80
C VAL A 46 13.85 -1.52 -14.61
N TYR A 47 14.23 -2.79 -14.52
CA TYR A 47 15.62 -3.23 -14.40
C TYR A 47 15.86 -4.50 -15.21
N ASP A 48 17.08 -4.59 -15.76
CA ASP A 48 17.65 -5.86 -16.21
C ASP A 48 18.42 -6.48 -15.04
N ASN A 49 17.92 -7.61 -14.54
CA ASN A 49 18.50 -8.33 -13.40
C ASN A 49 18.77 -9.80 -13.74
N GLU A 50 19.01 -10.16 -15.00
CA GLU A 50 19.18 -11.54 -15.42
C GLU A 50 20.22 -12.28 -14.57
N GLY A 51 19.77 -13.36 -13.94
CA GLY A 51 20.57 -14.22 -13.07
C GLY A 51 20.93 -13.61 -11.72
N LEU A 52 20.58 -12.34 -11.45
CA LEU A 52 20.80 -11.70 -10.15
C LEU A 52 19.69 -12.06 -9.16
N ARG A 53 20.08 -12.12 -7.91
CA ARG A 53 19.17 -12.26 -6.76
C ARG A 53 19.11 -10.96 -6.01
N ASN A 54 18.02 -10.73 -5.33
CA ASN A 54 17.94 -9.60 -4.43
C ASN A 54 17.27 -9.98 -3.11
N ALA A 55 17.72 -9.32 -2.03
CA ALA A 55 17.02 -9.25 -0.76
C ALA A 55 16.54 -7.81 -0.58
N ASP A 56 15.28 -7.61 -0.29
CA ASP A 56 14.61 -6.32 -0.27
C ASP A 56 13.96 -6.08 1.09
N LEU A 57 14.22 -4.93 1.67
CA LEU A 57 13.55 -4.41 2.86
C LEU A 57 12.82 -3.13 2.46
N ARG A 58 11.52 -3.11 2.64
CA ARG A 58 10.67 -1.94 2.43
C ARG A 58 10.03 -1.54 3.74
N TYR A 59 9.85 -0.26 3.92
CA TYR A 59 9.23 0.28 5.12
C TYR A 59 8.49 1.56 4.78
N TRP A 60 7.25 1.67 5.21
CA TRP A 60 6.51 2.92 5.10
C TRP A 60 5.65 3.17 6.32
N THR A 61 5.36 4.44 6.54
CA THR A 61 4.50 4.89 7.63
C THR A 61 3.43 5.81 7.10
N VAL A 62 2.28 5.83 7.79
CA VAL A 62 1.23 6.83 7.55
C VAL A 62 0.82 7.45 8.87
N LYS A 63 0.99 8.77 8.96
CA LYS A 63 0.57 9.59 10.09
C LYS A 63 -0.55 10.53 9.67
N MET A 64 -1.72 10.36 10.26
CA MET A 64 -2.86 11.26 10.13
C MET A 64 -3.09 12.04 11.43
N PRO A 65 -3.70 13.24 11.39
CA PRO A 65 -4.05 14.00 12.60
C PRO A 65 -4.94 13.17 13.55
N ASN A 66 -4.63 13.22 14.83
CA ASN A 66 -5.39 12.55 15.91
C ASN A 66 -5.53 11.03 15.77
N ARG A 67 -4.63 10.37 15.02
CA ARG A 67 -4.55 8.92 14.91
C ARG A 67 -3.15 8.44 15.23
N PRO A 68 -2.98 7.22 15.76
CA PRO A 68 -1.66 6.61 15.87
C PRO A 68 -1.04 6.50 14.47
N GLU A 69 0.28 6.60 14.43
CA GLU A 69 1.03 6.31 13.21
C GLU A 69 0.96 4.81 12.93
N VAL A 70 0.62 4.46 11.71
CA VAL A 70 0.61 3.08 11.24
C VAL A 70 1.91 2.83 10.48
N VAL A 71 2.50 1.67 10.70
CA VAL A 71 3.76 1.26 10.11
C VAL A 71 3.61 -0.06 9.36
N TRP A 72 4.28 -0.17 8.21
CA TRP A 72 4.29 -1.36 7.36
C TRP A 72 5.74 -1.71 6.98
N PRO A 73 6.42 -2.55 7.73
CA PRO A 73 7.63 -3.22 7.27
C PRO A 73 7.28 -4.36 6.31
N GLU A 74 8.10 -4.51 5.26
CA GLU A 74 7.99 -5.58 4.28
C GLU A 74 9.38 -6.12 3.98
N VAL A 75 9.52 -7.44 3.89
CA VAL A 75 10.75 -8.08 3.45
C VAL A 75 10.47 -9.01 2.28
N GLY A 76 11.41 -9.09 1.36
CA GLY A 76 11.24 -9.91 0.16
C GLY A 76 12.54 -10.42 -0.41
N PHE A 77 12.38 -11.38 -1.33
CA PHE A 77 13.44 -11.95 -2.12
C PHE A 77 13.02 -12.00 -3.58
N GLY A 78 13.93 -11.63 -4.47
CA GLY A 78 13.69 -11.62 -5.89
C GLY A 78 14.77 -12.34 -6.68
N TYR A 79 14.41 -12.69 -7.90
CA TYR A 79 15.27 -13.34 -8.88
C TYR A 79 14.97 -12.83 -10.29
N GLY A 80 16.00 -12.43 -11.00
CA GLY A 80 15.94 -12.12 -12.43
C GLY A 80 15.96 -13.41 -13.26
N VAL A 81 14.79 -13.84 -13.69
CA VAL A 81 14.61 -15.09 -14.46
C VAL A 81 15.23 -14.98 -15.86
N SER A 82 15.15 -13.79 -16.44
CA SER A 82 15.75 -13.45 -17.74
C SER A 82 16.05 -11.95 -17.76
N SER A 83 16.68 -11.47 -18.84
CA SER A 83 16.90 -10.03 -19.07
C SER A 83 15.59 -9.21 -19.08
N ARG A 84 14.44 -9.86 -19.24
CA ARG A 84 13.13 -9.20 -19.33
C ARG A 84 12.14 -9.57 -18.22
N TRP A 85 12.45 -10.56 -17.37
CA TRP A 85 11.51 -11.03 -16.35
C TRP A 85 12.16 -11.12 -14.99
N THR A 86 11.61 -10.37 -14.04
CA THR A 86 11.95 -10.43 -12.61
C THR A 86 10.74 -10.92 -11.83
N THR A 87 10.97 -11.83 -10.88
CA THR A 87 9.95 -12.34 -9.95
C THR A 87 10.41 -12.12 -8.52
N GLU A 88 9.49 -11.70 -7.63
CA GLU A 88 9.79 -11.36 -6.24
C GLU A 88 8.66 -11.85 -5.31
N LEU A 89 9.04 -12.33 -4.13
CA LEU A 89 8.12 -12.74 -3.07
C LEU A 89 8.34 -11.84 -1.86
N PHE A 90 7.25 -11.32 -1.29
CA PHE A 90 7.28 -10.45 -0.13
C PHE A 90 6.35 -10.92 0.98
N ALA A 91 6.74 -10.64 2.21
CA ALA A 91 5.88 -10.70 3.38
C ALA A 91 5.83 -9.31 4.02
N SER A 92 4.61 -8.81 4.24
CA SER A 92 4.35 -7.49 4.80
C SER A 92 3.67 -7.60 6.16
N TRP A 93 4.04 -6.74 7.08
CA TRP A 93 3.40 -6.62 8.38
C TRP A 93 2.77 -5.25 8.53
N ILE A 94 1.79 -5.14 9.43
CA ILE A 94 1.15 -3.89 9.81
C ILE A 94 1.11 -3.77 11.32
N GLY A 95 1.32 -2.57 11.84
CA GLY A 95 1.22 -2.29 13.27
C GLY A 95 1.11 -0.81 13.59
N SER A 96 0.85 -0.50 14.86
CA SER A 96 0.85 0.86 15.39
C SER A 96 1.09 0.85 16.90
N SER A 97 1.17 2.01 17.55
CA SER A 97 1.24 2.08 19.01
C SER A 97 -0.01 1.52 19.73
N GLN A 98 -1.12 1.32 19.01
CA GLN A 98 -2.39 0.79 19.55
C GLN A 98 -2.76 -0.59 18.98
N MET A 99 -1.99 -1.10 18.01
CA MET A 99 -2.20 -2.39 17.36
C MET A 99 -0.87 -3.12 17.28
N PRO A 100 -0.79 -4.36 17.82
CA PRO A 100 0.44 -5.14 17.71
C PRO A 100 0.81 -5.40 16.25
N MET A 101 2.10 -5.61 16.01
CA MET A 101 2.59 -5.99 14.69
C MET A 101 2.04 -7.36 14.31
N GLN A 102 1.42 -7.47 13.15
CA GLN A 102 0.85 -8.71 12.62
C GLN A 102 1.13 -8.85 11.13
N LEU A 103 1.22 -10.09 10.65
CA LEU A 103 1.38 -10.37 9.22
C LEU A 103 0.13 -9.85 8.48
N SER A 104 0.35 -8.99 7.49
CA SER A 104 -0.71 -8.34 6.72
C SER A 104 -0.94 -9.06 5.39
N THR A 105 0.11 -9.20 4.58
CA THR A 105 0.01 -9.81 3.24
C THR A 105 1.22 -10.67 2.92
N LEU A 106 0.99 -11.65 2.03
CA LEU A 106 2.01 -12.32 1.25
C LEU A 106 1.81 -11.92 -0.22
N ASN A 107 2.87 -11.45 -0.87
CA ASN A 107 2.79 -10.87 -2.19
C ASN A 107 3.73 -11.61 -3.15
N TRP A 108 3.23 -11.92 -4.36
CA TRP A 108 4.03 -12.46 -5.44
C TRP A 108 4.01 -11.49 -6.61
N GLN A 109 5.10 -10.78 -6.78
CA GLN A 109 5.29 -9.75 -7.79
C GLN A 109 6.04 -10.30 -9.00
N ASN A 110 5.63 -9.89 -10.19
CA ASN A 110 6.26 -10.21 -11.46
C ASN A 110 6.30 -8.97 -12.34
N ASP A 111 7.48 -8.64 -12.84
CA ASP A 111 7.70 -7.52 -13.74
C ASP A 111 8.30 -8.03 -15.04
N VAL A 112 7.61 -7.78 -16.16
CA VAL A 112 8.03 -8.22 -17.49
C VAL A 112 8.34 -7.01 -18.36
N LEU A 113 9.60 -6.83 -18.71
CA LEU A 113 10.09 -5.76 -19.55
C LEU A 113 9.70 -6.00 -21.03
N LEU A 114 8.86 -5.14 -21.57
CA LEU A 114 8.38 -5.24 -22.94
C LEU A 114 9.36 -4.57 -23.93
N THR A 115 9.98 -3.46 -23.53
CA THR A 115 11.02 -2.76 -24.31
C THR A 115 12.26 -2.57 -23.43
N GLN A 116 13.43 -2.64 -24.03
CA GLN A 116 14.73 -2.56 -23.33
C GLN A 116 15.69 -1.68 -24.13
N GLY A 117 15.40 -0.37 -24.13
CA GLY A 117 16.18 0.62 -24.87
C GLY A 117 15.91 0.68 -26.37
N GLU A 118 14.92 -0.09 -26.88
CA GLU A 118 14.51 -0.01 -28.29
C GLU A 118 13.71 1.27 -28.58
N LEU A 119 13.09 1.83 -27.57
CA LEU A 119 12.29 3.06 -27.64
C LEU A 119 12.85 4.13 -26.71
N PRO A 120 12.52 5.41 -26.93
CA PRO A 120 12.86 6.47 -25.97
C PRO A 120 12.21 6.29 -24.58
N LEU A 121 11.20 5.43 -24.50
CA LEU A 121 10.46 5.07 -23.30
C LEU A 121 10.51 3.55 -23.12
N ASP A 122 11.08 3.10 -22.00
CA ASP A 122 11.01 1.70 -21.61
C ASP A 122 9.65 1.41 -20.96
N ILE A 123 9.07 0.28 -21.35
CA ILE A 123 7.75 -0.17 -20.92
C ILE A 123 7.89 -1.57 -20.31
N ALA A 124 7.39 -1.74 -19.09
CA ALA A 124 7.21 -3.06 -18.51
C ALA A 124 5.73 -3.28 -18.12
N LEU A 125 5.37 -4.54 -17.97
CA LEU A 125 4.12 -4.97 -17.38
C LEU A 125 4.41 -5.46 -15.96
N HIS A 126 3.75 -4.84 -14.99
CA HIS A 126 3.71 -5.26 -13.60
C HIS A 126 2.50 -6.15 -13.35
N ALA A 127 2.66 -7.22 -12.58
CA ALA A 127 1.57 -8.02 -12.05
C ALA A 127 1.93 -8.55 -10.66
N GLN A 128 1.02 -8.41 -9.70
CA GLN A 128 1.21 -8.84 -8.32
C GLN A 128 -0.03 -9.59 -7.82
N LEU A 129 0.16 -10.75 -7.23
CA LEU A 129 -0.85 -11.46 -6.46
C LEU A 129 -0.63 -11.15 -4.98
N ILE A 130 -1.70 -10.76 -4.31
CA ILE A 130 -1.69 -10.32 -2.91
C ILE A 130 -2.61 -11.24 -2.13
N ALA A 131 -2.04 -12.00 -1.19
CA ALA A 131 -2.79 -12.85 -0.27
C ALA A 131 -2.87 -12.16 1.09
N ASN A 132 -4.04 -11.65 1.44
CA ASN A 132 -4.28 -11.01 2.73
C ASN A 132 -4.27 -12.07 3.85
N GLN A 133 -3.56 -11.78 4.93
CA GLN A 133 -3.39 -12.65 6.09
C GLN A 133 -4.18 -12.16 7.32
N LEU A 134 -4.82 -11.00 7.23
CA LEU A 134 -5.67 -10.47 8.30
C LEU A 134 -7.02 -11.17 8.31
N ASP A 135 -7.65 -11.26 9.47
CA ASP A 135 -8.97 -11.84 9.63
C ASP A 135 -9.97 -11.19 8.67
N ALA A 136 -10.76 -12.03 8.01
CA ALA A 136 -11.77 -11.64 7.03
C ALA A 136 -11.22 -10.97 5.73
N GLY A 137 -9.91 -10.98 5.51
CA GLY A 137 -9.31 -10.55 4.26
C GLY A 137 -9.59 -11.52 3.11
N GLY A 138 -9.59 -10.99 1.90
CA GLY A 138 -9.58 -11.77 0.67
C GLY A 138 -8.18 -11.84 0.08
N SER A 139 -8.13 -11.86 -1.22
CA SER A 139 -6.91 -11.72 -2.01
C SER A 139 -7.13 -10.64 -3.06
N ALA A 140 -6.05 -10.13 -3.62
CA ALA A 140 -6.15 -9.15 -4.70
C ALA A 140 -5.13 -9.45 -5.81
N ILE A 141 -5.43 -8.95 -6.98
CA ILE A 141 -4.49 -8.88 -8.09
C ILE A 141 -4.29 -7.41 -8.46
N GLU A 142 -3.05 -6.98 -8.51
CA GLU A 142 -2.65 -5.68 -9.03
C GLU A 142 -1.89 -5.88 -10.34
N TRP A 143 -2.16 -5.05 -11.35
CA TRP A 143 -1.47 -5.10 -12.63
C TRP A 143 -1.48 -3.74 -13.33
N GLY A 144 -0.51 -3.53 -14.23
CA GLY A 144 -0.50 -2.34 -15.08
C GLY A 144 0.86 -2.03 -15.69
N PRO A 145 0.92 -0.97 -16.51
CA PRO A 145 2.15 -0.54 -17.15
C PRO A 145 3.07 0.21 -16.18
N VAL A 146 4.37 -0.08 -16.33
CA VAL A 146 5.48 0.64 -15.74
C VAL A 146 6.23 1.33 -16.86
N LEU A 147 6.37 2.64 -16.77
CA LEU A 147 6.98 3.49 -17.78
C LEU A 147 8.23 4.14 -17.22
N GLN A 148 9.33 4.11 -17.98
CA GLN A 148 10.58 4.72 -17.58
C GLN A 148 11.28 5.37 -18.78
N THR A 149 11.83 6.56 -18.57
CA THR A 149 12.68 7.23 -19.56
C THR A 149 13.78 8.02 -18.88
N ASP A 150 14.88 8.24 -19.60
CA ASP A 150 15.98 9.06 -19.17
C ASP A 150 16.07 10.34 -20.03
N VAL A 151 16.04 11.49 -19.36
CA VAL A 151 16.28 12.80 -19.99
C VAL A 151 17.59 13.36 -19.43
N GLY A 152 18.67 13.15 -20.15
CA GLY A 152 20.01 13.49 -19.70
C GLY A 152 20.39 12.74 -18.42
N ARG A 153 20.56 13.47 -17.31
CA ARG A 153 20.90 12.88 -16.00
C ARG A 153 19.68 12.60 -15.13
N THR A 154 18.49 12.78 -15.65
CA THR A 154 17.25 12.65 -14.90
C THR A 154 16.44 11.47 -15.43
N GLN A 155 16.15 10.51 -14.54
CA GLN A 155 15.25 9.41 -14.79
C GLN A 155 13.84 9.80 -14.36
N LEU A 156 12.87 9.50 -15.21
CA LEU A 156 11.45 9.70 -14.99
C LEU A 156 10.76 8.35 -15.02
N ASN A 157 9.95 8.07 -14.00
CA ASN A 157 9.09 6.90 -13.93
C ASN A 157 7.64 7.33 -13.77
N GLY A 158 6.73 6.61 -14.41
CA GLY A 158 5.30 6.81 -14.27
C GLY A 158 4.56 5.48 -14.45
N ASN A 159 3.81 5.07 -13.44
CA ASN A 159 3.11 3.80 -13.39
C ASN A 159 1.62 4.03 -13.18
N VAL A 160 0.80 3.19 -13.77
CA VAL A 160 -0.64 3.15 -13.54
C VAL A 160 -1.03 1.71 -13.27
N PHE A 161 -1.64 1.47 -12.12
CA PHE A 161 -2.04 0.13 -11.72
C PHE A 161 -3.55 0.03 -11.50
N LEU A 162 -4.08 -1.12 -11.85
CA LEU A 162 -5.42 -1.57 -11.51
C LEU A 162 -5.30 -2.61 -10.41
N ASP A 163 -6.17 -2.53 -9.42
CA ASP A 163 -6.21 -3.41 -8.27
C ASP A 163 -7.61 -3.99 -8.14
N HIS A 164 -7.75 -5.31 -8.17
CA HIS A 164 -9.02 -6.00 -8.02
C HIS A 164 -8.97 -7.00 -6.88
N GLY A 165 -9.79 -6.76 -5.85
CA GLY A 165 -9.94 -7.67 -4.73
C GLY A 165 -10.95 -8.79 -5.03
N TYR A 166 -10.71 -9.97 -4.49
CA TYR A 166 -11.59 -11.14 -4.60
C TYR A 166 -11.58 -11.98 -3.32
N GLY A 167 -12.73 -12.51 -2.99
CA GLY A 167 -12.92 -13.27 -1.75
C GLY A 167 -13.00 -12.38 -0.50
N GLY A 168 -13.56 -12.88 0.59
CA GLY A 168 -13.68 -12.15 1.84
C GLY A 168 -14.47 -10.83 1.70
N PHE A 169 -13.99 -9.78 2.35
CA PHE A 169 -14.55 -8.43 2.25
C PHE A 169 -14.00 -7.61 1.07
N GLU A 170 -13.09 -8.16 0.28
CA GLU A 170 -12.41 -7.44 -0.80
C GLU A 170 -13.14 -7.52 -2.16
N ASN A 171 -14.31 -8.17 -2.21
CA ASN A 171 -15.14 -8.13 -3.42
C ASN A 171 -15.65 -6.72 -3.66
N GLY A 172 -14.98 -5.98 -4.53
CA GLY A 172 -15.28 -4.60 -4.84
C GLY A 172 -15.00 -4.25 -6.30
N PRO A 173 -15.21 -2.98 -6.67
CA PRO A 173 -14.81 -2.52 -7.99
C PRO A 173 -13.29 -2.59 -8.16
N THR A 174 -12.84 -2.73 -9.41
CA THR A 174 -11.42 -2.56 -9.73
C THR A 174 -11.02 -1.11 -9.44
N LEU A 175 -9.99 -0.93 -8.64
CA LEU A 175 -9.48 0.38 -8.24
C LEU A 175 -8.32 0.79 -9.14
N MET A 176 -8.11 2.09 -9.29
CA MET A 176 -7.01 2.67 -10.06
C MET A 176 -6.06 3.43 -9.16
N LYS A 177 -4.76 3.13 -9.32
CA LYS A 177 -3.65 3.76 -8.60
C LYS A 177 -2.64 4.31 -9.60
N TYR A 178 -1.85 5.28 -9.16
CA TYR A 178 -0.68 5.73 -9.92
C TYR A 178 0.52 5.94 -9.01
N GLN A 179 1.70 5.83 -9.61
CA GLN A 179 2.97 6.12 -8.98
C GLN A 179 3.82 6.93 -9.95
N TRP A 180 4.65 7.81 -9.44
CA TRP A 180 5.65 8.50 -10.23
C TRP A 180 6.90 8.78 -9.43
N GLN A 181 8.03 8.90 -10.13
CA GLN A 181 9.32 9.23 -9.55
C GLN A 181 10.15 10.06 -10.52
N ILE A 182 10.82 11.07 -9.99
CA ILE A 182 11.85 11.84 -10.67
C ILE A 182 13.14 11.62 -9.88
N ARG A 183 14.19 11.15 -10.55
CA ARG A 183 15.48 10.84 -9.94
C ARG A 183 16.59 11.52 -10.72
N HIS A 184 17.17 12.59 -10.18
CA HIS A 184 18.30 13.27 -10.77
C HIS A 184 19.63 12.69 -10.28
N ARG A 185 20.48 12.20 -11.19
CA ARG A 185 21.78 11.60 -10.91
C ARG A 185 22.82 12.70 -10.69
N TRP A 186 22.90 13.22 -9.44
CA TRP A 186 23.81 14.31 -9.09
C TRP A 186 25.26 13.82 -8.99
N LYS A 187 25.49 12.78 -8.17
CA LYS A 187 26.80 12.11 -8.01
C LYS A 187 26.62 10.61 -8.28
N PRO A 188 27.69 9.86 -8.59
CA PRO A 188 27.59 8.43 -8.86
C PRO A 188 26.89 7.63 -7.74
N TRP A 189 27.09 8.05 -6.49
CA TRP A 189 26.56 7.38 -5.31
C TRP A 189 25.35 8.08 -4.67
N LEU A 190 25.02 9.32 -5.07
CA LEU A 190 23.92 10.09 -4.48
C LEU A 190 23.07 10.74 -5.57
N HIS A 191 21.79 10.40 -5.56
CA HIS A 191 20.78 10.99 -6.42
C HIS A 191 19.69 11.60 -5.54
N PHE A 192 19.01 12.61 -6.04
CA PHE A 192 17.88 13.23 -5.36
C PHE A 192 16.74 13.50 -6.34
N GLY A 193 15.56 13.73 -5.81
CA GLY A 193 14.40 14.00 -6.63
C GLY A 193 13.11 14.06 -5.82
N ALA A 194 12.05 13.54 -6.41
CA ALA A 194 10.75 13.48 -5.79
C ALA A 194 10.01 12.22 -6.23
N GLN A 195 9.08 11.79 -5.43
CA GLN A 195 8.15 10.72 -5.79
C GLN A 195 6.75 11.00 -5.26
N GLY A 196 5.76 10.34 -5.85
CA GLY A 196 4.39 10.48 -5.42
C GLY A 196 3.53 9.28 -5.79
N PHE A 197 2.43 9.18 -5.06
CA PHE A 197 1.45 8.10 -5.15
C PHE A 197 0.04 8.68 -5.13
N GLY A 198 -0.87 8.02 -5.82
CA GLY A 198 -2.27 8.37 -5.77
C GLY A 198 -3.18 7.17 -5.93
N GLU A 199 -4.33 7.26 -5.26
CA GLU A 199 -5.43 6.30 -5.32
C GLU A 199 -6.67 7.06 -5.76
N LEU A 200 -7.22 6.70 -6.91
CA LEU A 200 -8.29 7.45 -7.56
C LEU A 200 -9.68 6.88 -7.26
N GLY A 201 -9.74 5.64 -6.74
CA GLY A 201 -10.97 4.88 -6.59
C GLY A 201 -11.27 3.99 -7.80
N PRO A 202 -12.52 3.66 -8.09
CA PRO A 202 -12.89 2.80 -9.21
C PRO A 202 -12.36 3.33 -10.55
N TRP A 203 -11.80 2.44 -11.37
CA TRP A 203 -11.09 2.81 -12.60
C TRP A 203 -11.98 3.49 -13.67
N ASP A 204 -13.26 3.18 -13.68
CA ASP A 204 -14.27 3.65 -14.64
C ASP A 204 -15.06 4.89 -14.16
N HIS A 205 -14.98 5.19 -12.84
CA HIS A 205 -15.61 6.37 -12.23
C HIS A 205 -14.85 6.80 -10.98
N TRP A 206 -13.84 7.62 -11.15
CA TRP A 206 -13.00 8.08 -10.06
C TRP A 206 -13.81 8.75 -8.95
N LEU A 207 -13.35 8.54 -7.71
CA LEU A 207 -13.94 9.23 -6.57
C LEU A 207 -13.78 10.75 -6.71
N PRO A 208 -14.65 11.55 -6.07
CA PRO A 208 -14.41 12.99 -5.92
C PRO A 208 -13.03 13.26 -5.31
N ARG A 209 -12.38 14.35 -5.72
CA ARG A 209 -10.99 14.67 -5.32
C ARG A 209 -10.77 14.71 -3.82
N ASP A 210 -11.77 15.12 -3.05
CA ASP A 210 -11.77 15.14 -1.58
C ASP A 210 -11.86 13.75 -0.94
N LYS A 211 -12.05 12.70 -1.73
CA LYS A 211 -12.04 11.29 -1.28
C LYS A 211 -10.91 10.48 -1.89
N GLN A 212 -10.13 11.07 -2.78
CA GLN A 212 -8.94 10.44 -3.35
C GLN A 212 -7.76 10.56 -2.39
N SER A 213 -6.72 9.76 -2.64
CA SER A 213 -5.43 9.87 -1.97
C SER A 213 -4.40 10.44 -2.94
N HIS A 214 -3.67 11.47 -2.51
CA HIS A 214 -2.59 12.07 -3.28
C HIS A 214 -1.46 12.48 -2.34
N ARG A 215 -0.28 11.92 -2.54
CA ARG A 215 0.90 12.17 -1.72
C ARG A 215 2.12 12.34 -2.59
N ALA A 216 2.92 13.32 -2.30
CA ALA A 216 4.17 13.56 -3.00
C ALA A 216 5.19 14.24 -2.08
N GLY A 217 6.46 14.08 -2.40
CA GLY A 217 7.50 14.75 -1.63
C GLY A 217 8.91 14.44 -2.09
N PRO A 218 9.91 15.06 -1.43
CA PRO A 218 11.31 14.87 -1.75
C PRO A 218 11.76 13.44 -1.50
N ALA A 219 12.66 12.97 -2.36
CA ALA A 219 13.26 11.65 -2.31
C ALA A 219 14.77 11.72 -2.49
N ALA A 220 15.48 10.82 -1.81
CA ALA A 220 16.91 10.61 -1.94
C ALA A 220 17.19 9.14 -2.27
N PHE A 221 18.22 8.92 -3.08
CA PHE A 221 18.60 7.59 -3.55
C PHE A 221 20.12 7.44 -3.48
N THR A 222 20.58 6.27 -3.08
CA THR A 222 21.98 5.92 -3.11
C THR A 222 22.19 4.53 -3.70
N THR A 223 23.31 4.33 -4.38
CA THR A 223 23.75 3.03 -4.85
C THR A 223 25.21 2.85 -4.44
N ILE A 224 25.47 1.85 -3.63
CA ILE A 224 26.81 1.48 -3.16
C ILE A 224 27.16 0.16 -3.85
N ARG A 225 28.04 0.21 -4.83
CA ARG A 225 28.56 -0.99 -5.50
C ARG A 225 29.66 -1.58 -4.65
N LEU A 226 29.58 -2.88 -4.37
CA LEU A 226 30.58 -3.65 -3.66
C LEU A 226 31.55 -4.32 -4.65
N ASP A 227 30.97 -4.83 -5.75
CA ASP A 227 31.72 -5.38 -6.89
C ASP A 227 30.89 -5.26 -8.18
N ASP A 228 31.26 -6.00 -9.24
CA ASP A 228 30.56 -5.96 -10.53
C ASP A 228 29.13 -6.51 -10.50
N LYS A 229 28.79 -7.35 -9.51
CA LYS A 229 27.50 -8.01 -9.39
C LYS A 229 26.73 -7.62 -8.13
N GLN A 230 27.44 -7.11 -7.11
CA GLN A 230 26.84 -6.82 -5.81
C GLN A 230 26.67 -5.33 -5.58
N ALA A 231 25.48 -4.95 -5.18
CA ALA A 231 25.18 -3.57 -4.87
C ALA A 231 24.12 -3.43 -3.77
N PHE A 232 24.28 -2.42 -2.94
CA PHE A 232 23.22 -1.90 -2.07
C PHE A 232 22.57 -0.70 -2.74
N LEU A 233 21.25 -0.79 -2.90
CA LEU A 233 20.42 0.31 -3.36
C LEU A 233 19.54 0.75 -2.20
N VAL A 234 19.59 2.02 -1.83
CA VAL A 234 18.75 2.57 -0.78
C VAL A 234 18.03 3.80 -1.32
N GLN A 235 16.75 3.88 -1.04
CA GLN A 235 15.94 5.06 -1.31
C GLN A 235 15.09 5.40 -0.10
N ALA A 236 14.85 6.69 0.10
CA ALA A 236 13.95 7.17 1.12
C ALA A 236 13.23 8.43 0.64
N ALA A 237 11.98 8.60 1.06
CA ALA A 237 11.22 9.81 0.77
C ALA A 237 10.32 10.19 1.95
N TYR A 238 10.04 11.48 2.05
CA TYR A 238 9.07 12.01 2.98
C TYR A 238 7.95 12.72 2.20
N LEU A 239 6.73 12.19 2.32
CA LEU A 239 5.62 12.58 1.48
C LEU A 239 4.58 13.34 2.29
N PHE A 240 3.97 14.32 1.63
CA PHE A 240 2.88 15.14 2.16
C PHE A 240 1.68 15.01 1.24
N GLY A 241 0.48 15.15 1.79
CA GLY A 241 -0.75 15.16 1.01
C GLY A 241 -1.92 14.59 1.77
N SER A 242 -2.77 13.82 1.09
CA SER A 242 -3.98 13.25 1.68
C SER A 242 -4.07 11.74 1.51
N VAL A 243 -4.72 11.10 2.46
CA VAL A 243 -5.18 9.70 2.41
C VAL A 243 -6.69 9.73 2.58
N TYR A 244 -7.41 9.35 1.52
CA TYR A 244 -8.87 9.40 1.46
C TYR A 244 -9.43 10.75 1.93
N GLY A 245 -8.87 11.85 1.37
CA GLY A 245 -9.26 13.22 1.67
C GLY A 245 -8.81 13.76 3.03
N ARG A 246 -8.06 13.02 3.83
CA ARG A 246 -7.54 13.48 5.12
C ARG A 246 -6.05 13.79 5.03
N ASP A 247 -5.63 14.89 5.60
CA ASP A 247 -4.20 15.24 5.66
C ASP A 247 -3.38 14.07 6.21
N ALA A 248 -2.30 13.77 5.54
CA ALA A 248 -1.39 12.70 5.93
C ALA A 248 0.07 13.07 5.63
N ARG A 249 0.95 12.54 6.46
CA ARG A 249 2.40 12.52 6.23
C ARG A 249 2.85 11.08 6.18
N MET A 250 3.81 10.79 5.33
CA MET A 250 4.28 9.46 5.10
C MET A 250 5.80 9.46 4.97
N PHE A 251 6.45 8.53 5.62
CA PHE A 251 7.84 8.19 5.33
C PHE A 251 7.86 6.87 4.55
N THR A 252 8.69 6.78 3.51
CA THR A 252 8.90 5.54 2.77
C THR A 252 10.39 5.29 2.61
N MET A 253 10.80 4.03 2.72
CA MET A 253 12.18 3.59 2.55
C MET A 253 12.19 2.23 1.86
N ARG A 254 13.18 2.03 0.98
CA ARG A 254 13.55 0.72 0.43
C ARG A 254 15.05 0.56 0.54
N ALA A 255 15.49 -0.60 1.00
CA ALA A 255 16.88 -1.02 0.99
C ALA A 255 16.97 -2.39 0.31
N GLN A 256 17.69 -2.47 -0.79
CA GLN A 256 17.81 -3.67 -1.61
C GLN A 256 19.27 -4.06 -1.72
N PHE A 257 19.58 -5.31 -1.47
CA PHE A 257 20.88 -5.92 -1.74
C PHE A 257 20.75 -6.84 -2.96
N VAL A 258 21.48 -6.53 -4.00
CA VAL A 258 21.55 -7.31 -5.25
C VAL A 258 22.86 -8.08 -5.27
N PHE A 259 22.80 -9.40 -5.64
CA PHE A 259 23.96 -10.31 -5.63
C PHE A 259 23.81 -11.48 -6.61
#